data_8bc4742fb1c36847fb06c4decdaa18b7
#
_entry.id   8bc4742fb1c36847fb06c4decdaa18b7
#
_cell.length_a   1.000
_cell.length_b   1.000
_cell.length_c   1.000
_cell.angle_alpha   90.00
_cell.angle_beta   90.00
_cell.angle_gamma   90.00
#
_symmetry.space_group_name_H-M   'P 1'
#
loop_
_entity.id
_entity.type
_entity.pdbx_description
1 polymer ?
#
loop_
_entity_poly.entity_id
_entity_poly.type
_entity_poly.pdbx_seq_one_letter_code
_entity_poly.pdbx_strand_id
1 'polypeptide(L)'
;MNNNLTPAATVLVLRDSQDEMEVLMVKRSKKPPFGNLYVFPGGKIDDDDHLKDLENYSDVLDDKNASELLGLDNGGLSYWIACIRECFEEVGILLATKRSGEKLNLEDDEKSKFDSYREKLINNEINLLDICVKEDLILSTANIAPLSHWITPNIESRRFDTRFFI
;
A
#
# COMPACT_ATOMS: atom_id res chain seq x y z
N MET A 1 24.33 17.96 -7.38
CA MET A 1 23.63 17.29 -6.27
C MET A 1 22.55 16.44 -6.89
N ASN A 2 22.58 15.13 -6.70
CA ASN A 2 21.59 14.22 -7.29
C ASN A 2 20.24 14.48 -6.59
N ASN A 3 19.32 15.10 -7.29
CA ASN A 3 17.97 15.41 -6.80
C ASN A 3 17.01 14.21 -6.94
N ASN A 4 17.53 13.00 -6.79
CA ASN A 4 16.71 11.81 -6.98
C ASN A 4 15.79 11.61 -5.76
N LEU A 5 14.56 12.10 -5.89
CA LEU A 5 13.47 11.79 -4.97
C LEU A 5 12.95 10.40 -5.30
N THR A 6 12.81 9.57 -4.27
CA THR A 6 12.20 8.23 -4.42
C THR A 6 10.70 8.34 -4.15
N PRO A 7 9.83 8.03 -5.11
CA PRO A 7 8.40 8.00 -4.89
C PRO A 7 8.04 6.98 -3.79
N ALA A 8 7.14 7.37 -2.89
CA ALA A 8 6.71 6.52 -1.78
C ALA A 8 5.25 6.78 -1.41
N ALA A 9 4.62 5.77 -0.84
CA ALA A 9 3.26 5.84 -0.33
C ALA A 9 3.20 5.35 1.11
N THR A 10 2.35 5.97 1.91
CA THR A 10 2.13 5.62 3.33
C THR A 10 0.64 5.68 3.61
N VAL A 11 0.10 4.69 4.31
CA VAL A 11 -1.33 4.61 4.61
C VAL A 11 -1.60 4.61 6.11
N LEU A 12 -2.53 5.48 6.54
CA LEU A 12 -3.08 5.50 7.88
C LEU A 12 -4.30 4.57 7.89
N VAL A 13 -4.13 3.35 8.39
CA VAL A 13 -5.23 2.38 8.51
C VAL A 13 -6.01 2.69 9.78
N LEU A 14 -7.28 3.04 9.61
CA LEU A 14 -8.18 3.40 10.70
C LEU A 14 -9.15 2.27 11.02
N ARG A 15 -9.58 2.20 12.26
CA ARG A 15 -10.75 1.42 12.68
C ARG A 15 -11.54 2.17 13.74
N ASP A 16 -12.85 2.00 13.71
CA ASP A 16 -13.71 2.44 14.80
C ASP A 16 -13.58 1.48 15.98
N SER A 17 -13.34 2.01 17.16
CA SER A 17 -13.53 1.32 18.44
C SER A 17 -14.78 1.86 19.14
N GLN A 18 -15.17 1.24 20.27
CA GLN A 18 -16.43 1.57 20.92
C GLN A 18 -16.59 3.05 21.31
N ASP A 19 -15.49 3.75 21.58
CA ASP A 19 -15.48 5.12 22.09
C ASP A 19 -14.55 6.06 21.29
N GLU A 20 -13.63 5.55 20.48
CA GLU A 20 -12.59 6.33 19.82
C GLU A 20 -12.22 5.75 18.44
N MET A 21 -11.67 6.58 17.58
CA MET A 21 -11.04 6.15 16.34
C MET A 21 -9.59 5.75 16.62
N GLU A 22 -9.19 4.56 16.20
CA GLU A 22 -7.83 4.06 16.34
C GLU A 22 -7.09 4.09 15.02
N VAL A 23 -5.78 4.37 15.06
CA VAL A 23 -4.89 4.31 13.91
C VAL A 23 -3.83 3.23 14.13
N LEU A 24 -3.61 2.40 13.10
CA LEU A 24 -2.58 1.38 13.13
C LEU A 24 -1.19 1.99 12.96
N MET A 25 -0.28 1.64 13.86
CA MET A 25 1.14 1.99 13.74
C MET A 25 2.03 0.76 13.93
N VAL A 26 3.09 0.68 13.13
CA VAL A 26 4.08 -0.39 13.15
C VAL A 26 5.33 0.07 13.88
N LYS A 27 5.83 -0.73 14.81
CA LYS A 27 7.11 -0.46 15.46
C LYS A 27 8.26 -0.96 14.59
N ARG A 28 9.07 -0.04 14.07
CA ARG A 28 10.26 -0.41 13.28
C ARG A 28 11.28 -1.17 14.13
N SER A 29 12.00 -2.10 13.48
CA SER A 29 13.11 -2.81 14.11
C SER A 29 14.19 -1.84 14.59
N LYS A 30 15.06 -2.30 15.54
CA LYS A 30 16.11 -1.46 16.15
C LYS A 30 17.22 -0.99 15.21
N LYS A 31 17.18 -1.33 13.92
CA LYS A 31 18.23 -0.99 12.95
C LYS A 31 18.20 0.51 12.58
N PRO A 32 19.39 1.19 12.56
CA PRO A 32 19.50 2.57 12.04
C PRO A 32 19.20 2.65 10.53
N PRO A 33 18.82 3.84 10.03
CA PRO A 33 18.34 5.00 10.76
C PRO A 33 16.87 4.84 11.18
N PHE A 34 16.42 5.55 12.21
CA PHE A 34 15.03 5.55 12.67
C PHE A 34 14.50 4.25 13.34
N GLY A 35 15.39 3.46 13.96
CA GLY A 35 14.97 2.29 14.76
C GLY A 35 14.13 2.66 15.98
N ASN A 36 13.24 1.75 16.43
CA ASN A 36 12.30 1.90 17.55
C ASN A 36 11.23 2.99 17.41
N LEU A 37 11.07 3.63 16.25
CA LEU A 37 9.98 4.56 16.01
C LEU A 37 8.71 3.80 15.63
N TYR A 38 7.57 4.36 15.99
CA TYR A 38 6.28 3.96 15.46
C TYR A 38 6.04 4.71 14.15
N VAL A 39 5.67 4.00 13.10
CA VAL A 39 5.41 4.54 11.78
C VAL A 39 4.11 3.95 11.23
N PHE A 40 3.49 4.63 10.29
CA PHE A 40 2.39 4.04 9.52
C PHE A 40 2.95 3.06 8.49
N PRO A 41 2.19 2.03 8.08
CA PRO A 41 2.57 1.15 6.98
C PRO A 41 2.86 1.94 5.71
N GLY A 42 3.93 1.57 5.01
CA GLY A 42 4.28 2.24 3.76
C GLY A 42 5.74 2.07 3.35
N GLY A 43 6.00 2.32 2.07
CA GLY A 43 7.31 2.21 1.46
C GLY A 43 7.41 2.89 0.12
N LYS A 44 8.44 2.53 -0.65
CA LYS A 44 8.66 3.05 -1.99
C LYS A 44 7.65 2.45 -2.98
N ILE A 45 7.41 3.17 -4.06
CA ILE A 45 6.71 2.61 -5.21
C ILE A 45 7.67 1.65 -5.92
N ASP A 46 7.25 0.42 -6.16
CA ASP A 46 8.00 -0.59 -6.89
C ASP A 46 7.52 -0.67 -8.36
N ASP A 47 8.36 -1.26 -9.24
CA ASP A 47 8.03 -1.38 -10.66
C ASP A 47 6.73 -2.19 -10.88
N ASP A 48 6.48 -3.21 -10.04
CA ASP A 48 5.27 -4.03 -10.11
C ASP A 48 4.00 -3.28 -9.69
N ASP A 49 4.11 -2.16 -8.95
CA ASP A 49 2.97 -1.31 -8.62
C ASP A 49 2.43 -0.53 -9.85
N HIS A 50 3.23 -0.45 -10.93
CA HIS A 50 2.88 0.18 -12.21
C HIS A 50 2.29 -0.78 -13.26
N LEU A 51 2.04 -2.06 -12.91
CA LEU A 51 1.46 -3.02 -13.84
C LEU A 51 0.07 -2.55 -14.29
N LYS A 52 -0.07 -2.31 -15.61
CA LYS A 52 -1.30 -1.77 -16.17
C LYS A 52 -2.52 -2.63 -15.89
N ASP A 53 -2.36 -3.93 -15.82
CA ASP A 53 -3.45 -4.86 -15.58
C ASP A 53 -4.07 -4.69 -14.18
N LEU A 54 -3.39 -4.03 -13.23
CA LEU A 54 -3.93 -3.71 -11.90
C LEU A 54 -5.15 -2.79 -11.95
N GLU A 55 -5.33 -2.00 -13.01
CA GLU A 55 -6.58 -1.25 -13.23
C GLU A 55 -7.81 -2.16 -13.28
N ASN A 56 -7.69 -3.35 -13.88
CA ASN A 56 -8.78 -4.33 -13.97
C ASN A 56 -9.10 -5.01 -12.63
N TYR A 57 -8.22 -4.83 -11.65
CA TYR A 57 -8.32 -5.36 -10.29
C TYR A 57 -8.48 -4.27 -9.23
N SER A 58 -8.75 -3.04 -9.63
CA SER A 58 -9.09 -1.91 -8.75
C SER A 58 -10.60 -1.62 -8.86
N ASP A 59 -11.25 -1.33 -7.73
CA ASP A 59 -12.72 -1.21 -7.69
C ASP A 59 -13.25 0.06 -8.36
N VAL A 60 -12.62 1.23 -8.15
CA VAL A 60 -13.15 2.51 -8.66
C VAL A 60 -12.11 3.38 -9.37
N LEU A 61 -10.81 3.14 -9.15
CA LEU A 61 -9.75 3.99 -9.71
C LEU A 61 -9.05 3.32 -10.88
N ASP A 62 -8.95 4.05 -11.99
CA ASP A 62 -7.98 3.84 -13.05
C ASP A 62 -6.77 4.78 -12.84
N ASP A 63 -5.71 4.60 -13.63
CA ASP A 63 -4.51 5.43 -13.51
C ASP A 63 -4.77 6.91 -13.82
N LYS A 64 -5.66 7.20 -14.76
CA LYS A 64 -6.01 8.58 -15.13
C LYS A 64 -6.64 9.32 -13.95
N ASN A 65 -7.69 8.76 -13.35
CA ASN A 65 -8.40 9.39 -12.24
C ASN A 65 -7.50 9.49 -10.98
N ALA A 66 -6.71 8.45 -10.71
CA ALA A 66 -5.72 8.47 -9.63
C ALA A 66 -4.66 9.55 -9.84
N SER A 67 -4.15 9.69 -11.07
CA SER A 67 -3.17 10.73 -11.42
C SER A 67 -3.75 12.14 -11.29
N GLU A 68 -4.98 12.35 -11.73
CA GLU A 68 -5.68 13.65 -11.57
C GLU A 68 -5.81 14.02 -10.08
N LEU A 69 -6.18 13.06 -9.21
CA LEU A 69 -6.30 13.29 -7.76
C LEU A 69 -4.96 13.68 -7.11
N LEU A 70 -3.84 13.18 -7.61
CA LEU A 70 -2.50 13.47 -7.09
C LEU A 70 -1.81 14.64 -7.78
N GLY A 71 -2.39 15.20 -8.85
CA GLY A 71 -1.76 16.23 -9.68
C GLY A 71 -0.54 15.70 -10.44
N LEU A 72 -0.61 14.47 -10.94
CA LEU A 72 0.42 13.80 -11.73
C LEU A 72 -0.05 13.66 -13.18
N ASP A 73 0.89 13.59 -14.12
CA ASP A 73 0.59 13.34 -15.54
C ASP A 73 0.12 11.89 -15.79
N ASN A 74 0.70 10.94 -15.06
CA ASN A 74 0.40 9.49 -15.11
C ASN A 74 1.03 8.76 -13.90
N GLY A 75 0.72 7.47 -13.74
CA GLY A 75 1.30 6.62 -12.70
C GLY A 75 0.68 6.84 -11.30
N GLY A 76 -0.43 7.56 -11.21
CA GLY A 76 -1.10 7.85 -9.95
C GLY A 76 -1.61 6.62 -9.22
N LEU A 77 -2.16 5.64 -9.95
CA LEU A 77 -2.70 4.42 -9.37
C LEU A 77 -1.66 3.63 -8.59
N SER A 78 -0.40 3.65 -9.01
CA SER A 78 0.69 2.95 -8.33
C SER A 78 0.84 3.32 -6.86
N TYR A 79 0.46 4.53 -6.44
CA TYR A 79 0.49 4.96 -5.04
C TYR A 79 -0.56 4.24 -4.19
N TRP A 80 -1.78 4.01 -4.71
CA TRP A 80 -2.80 3.18 -4.05
C TRP A 80 -2.37 1.72 -3.98
N ILE A 81 -1.83 1.20 -5.08
CA ILE A 81 -1.32 -0.17 -5.13
C ILE A 81 -0.21 -0.38 -4.11
N ALA A 82 0.76 0.54 -4.04
CA ALA A 82 1.83 0.49 -3.05
C ALA A 82 1.28 0.55 -1.60
N CYS A 83 0.29 1.40 -1.30
CA CYS A 83 -0.37 1.42 0.01
C CYS A 83 -0.94 0.04 0.38
N ILE A 84 -1.65 -0.61 -0.54
CA ILE A 84 -2.26 -1.92 -0.32
C ILE A 84 -1.18 -3.00 -0.16
N ARG A 85 -0.17 -3.00 -1.03
CA ARG A 85 0.96 -3.94 -0.98
C ARG A 85 1.73 -3.82 0.32
N GLU A 86 2.18 -2.62 0.68
CA GLU A 86 2.97 -2.36 1.90
C GLU A 86 2.17 -2.68 3.17
N CYS A 87 0.87 -2.38 3.19
CA CYS A 87 0.00 -2.76 4.30
C CYS A 87 -0.08 -4.28 4.44
N PHE A 88 -0.20 -5.02 3.33
CA PHE A 88 -0.19 -6.47 3.37
C PHE A 88 1.18 -7.02 3.79
N GLU A 89 2.28 -6.52 3.22
CA GLU A 89 3.64 -6.95 3.56
C GLU A 89 4.01 -6.68 5.03
N GLU A 90 3.73 -5.50 5.55
CA GLU A 90 4.17 -5.10 6.89
C GLU A 90 3.28 -5.64 8.01
N VAL A 91 1.95 -5.67 7.80
CA VAL A 91 0.99 -5.97 8.87
C VAL A 91 0.01 -7.11 8.56
N GLY A 92 0.07 -7.69 7.34
CA GLY A 92 -0.80 -8.81 6.94
C GLY A 92 -2.25 -8.40 6.65
N ILE A 93 -2.54 -7.10 6.52
CA ILE A 93 -3.87 -6.60 6.16
C ILE A 93 -3.91 -6.37 4.65
N LEU A 94 -4.68 -7.17 3.93
CA LEU A 94 -4.92 -7.00 2.50
C LEU A 94 -6.23 -6.24 2.28
N LEU A 95 -6.11 -5.00 1.80
CA LEU A 95 -7.26 -4.13 1.50
C LEU A 95 -7.88 -4.53 0.15
N ALA A 96 -8.65 -5.61 0.16
CA ALA A 96 -9.29 -6.19 -1.02
C ALA A 96 -10.60 -6.89 -0.65
N THR A 97 -11.43 -7.14 -1.66
CA THR A 97 -12.63 -7.97 -1.59
C THR A 97 -12.56 -9.05 -2.66
N LYS A 98 -13.37 -10.09 -2.54
CA LYS A 98 -13.61 -10.99 -3.68
C LYS A 98 -14.32 -10.22 -4.80
N ARG A 99 -14.10 -10.58 -6.05
CA ARG A 99 -14.81 -9.96 -7.19
C ARG A 99 -16.34 -10.14 -7.10
N SER A 100 -16.80 -11.16 -6.40
CA SER A 100 -18.22 -11.34 -6.07
C SER A 100 -18.79 -10.25 -5.15
N GLY A 101 -17.94 -9.40 -4.54
CA GLY A 101 -18.32 -8.41 -3.52
C GLY A 101 -18.30 -8.96 -2.09
N GLU A 102 -17.99 -10.25 -1.91
CA GLU A 102 -17.82 -10.84 -0.58
C GLU A 102 -16.57 -10.30 0.10
N LYS A 103 -16.66 -10.03 1.40
CA LYS A 103 -15.49 -9.60 2.19
C LYS A 103 -14.47 -10.73 2.27
N LEU A 104 -13.21 -10.35 2.14
CA LEU A 104 -12.10 -11.26 2.36
C LEU A 104 -12.03 -11.61 3.86
N ASN A 105 -12.29 -12.87 4.18
CA ASN A 105 -12.15 -13.37 5.55
C ASN A 105 -10.85 -14.17 5.64
N LEU A 106 -9.86 -13.65 6.37
CA LEU A 106 -8.55 -14.27 6.57
C LEU A 106 -8.50 -15.01 7.91
N GLU A 107 -9.43 -15.94 8.11
CA GLU A 107 -9.47 -16.86 9.27
C GLU A 107 -9.10 -18.28 8.84
N ASP A 108 -8.56 -19.05 9.78
CA ASP A 108 -8.23 -20.48 9.64
C ASP A 108 -7.38 -20.82 8.39
N ASP A 109 -7.89 -21.68 7.52
CA ASP A 109 -7.16 -22.18 6.34
C ASP A 109 -6.83 -21.06 5.32
N GLU A 110 -7.74 -20.09 5.15
CA GLU A 110 -7.51 -18.91 4.31
C GLU A 110 -6.34 -18.09 4.84
N LYS A 111 -6.23 -17.93 6.16
CA LYS A 111 -5.12 -17.22 6.79
C LYS A 111 -3.77 -17.82 6.42
N SER A 112 -3.61 -19.12 6.57
CA SER A 112 -2.36 -19.83 6.24
C SER A 112 -1.96 -19.65 4.77
N LYS A 113 -2.94 -19.66 3.86
CA LYS A 113 -2.73 -19.43 2.43
C LYS A 113 -2.24 -17.99 2.17
N PHE A 114 -2.90 -16.99 2.76
CA PHE A 114 -2.52 -15.59 2.56
C PHE A 114 -1.20 -15.25 3.27
N ASP A 115 -0.89 -15.85 4.42
CA ASP A 115 0.43 -15.73 5.04
C ASP A 115 1.54 -16.25 4.10
N SER A 116 1.30 -17.37 3.38
CA SER A 116 2.23 -17.85 2.36
C SER A 116 2.37 -16.90 1.16
N TYR A 117 1.29 -16.27 0.70
CA TYR A 117 1.39 -15.23 -0.35
C TYR A 117 2.18 -14.03 0.13
N ARG A 118 1.94 -13.58 1.35
CA ARG A 118 2.67 -12.47 1.96
C ARG A 118 4.18 -12.75 2.01
N GLU A 119 4.60 -13.94 2.43
CA GLU A 119 6.01 -14.34 2.44
C GLU A 119 6.62 -14.31 1.02
N LYS A 120 5.90 -14.84 0.02
CA LYS A 120 6.36 -14.82 -1.38
C LYS A 120 6.44 -13.41 -1.96
N LEU A 121 5.48 -12.54 -1.61
CA LEU A 121 5.48 -11.13 -2.02
C LEU A 121 6.70 -10.40 -1.44
N ILE A 122 6.97 -10.54 -0.14
CA ILE A 122 8.14 -9.97 0.55
C ILE A 122 9.46 -10.46 -0.09
N ASN A 123 9.50 -11.70 -0.56
CA ASN A 123 10.67 -12.29 -1.22
C ASN A 123 10.76 -11.96 -2.72
N ASN A 124 9.83 -11.18 -3.28
CA ASN A 124 9.70 -10.88 -4.72
C ASN A 124 9.58 -12.15 -5.59
N GLU A 125 8.96 -13.21 -5.08
CA GLU A 125 8.66 -14.43 -5.82
C GLU A 125 7.35 -14.32 -6.62
N ILE A 126 6.43 -13.47 -6.15
CA ILE A 126 5.16 -13.10 -6.80
C ILE A 126 4.93 -11.61 -6.58
N ASN A 127 4.03 -11.02 -7.36
CA ASN A 127 3.55 -9.65 -7.16
C ASN A 127 2.06 -9.61 -6.72
N LEU A 128 1.56 -8.41 -6.43
CA LEU A 128 0.18 -8.23 -5.96
C LEU A 128 -0.85 -8.64 -7.03
N LEU A 129 -0.55 -8.41 -8.31
CA LEU A 129 -1.42 -8.83 -9.43
C LEU A 129 -1.60 -10.34 -9.48
N ASP A 130 -0.52 -11.11 -9.25
CA ASP A 130 -0.58 -12.58 -9.22
C ASP A 130 -1.57 -13.07 -8.16
N ILE A 131 -1.59 -12.41 -6.98
CA ILE A 131 -2.53 -12.74 -5.90
C ILE A 131 -3.96 -12.39 -6.33
N CYS A 132 -4.17 -11.21 -6.92
CA CYS A 132 -5.48 -10.78 -7.39
C CYS A 132 -6.06 -11.72 -8.45
N VAL A 133 -5.24 -12.12 -9.42
CA VAL A 133 -5.63 -13.08 -10.48
C VAL A 133 -6.00 -14.43 -9.90
N LYS A 134 -5.15 -14.95 -9.01
CA LYS A 134 -5.31 -16.32 -8.47
C LYS A 134 -6.50 -16.46 -7.53
N GLU A 135 -6.78 -15.42 -6.74
CA GLU A 135 -7.81 -15.44 -5.70
C GLU A 135 -9.09 -14.69 -6.13
N ASP A 136 -9.13 -14.21 -7.38
CA ASP A 136 -10.24 -13.40 -7.94
C ASP A 136 -10.61 -12.21 -7.04
N LEU A 137 -9.59 -11.40 -6.70
CA LEU A 137 -9.72 -10.25 -5.81
C LEU A 137 -9.90 -8.95 -6.59
N ILE A 138 -10.51 -7.99 -5.91
CA ILE A 138 -10.56 -6.57 -6.30
C ILE A 138 -9.95 -5.75 -5.17
N LEU A 139 -8.99 -4.91 -5.49
CA LEU A 139 -8.31 -4.02 -4.56
C LEU A 139 -9.24 -2.86 -4.19
N SER A 140 -9.38 -2.59 -2.89
CA SER A 140 -10.33 -1.63 -2.34
C SER A 140 -9.80 -0.19 -2.40
N THR A 141 -9.57 0.33 -3.60
CA THR A 141 -9.06 1.69 -3.82
C THR A 141 -10.07 2.77 -3.41
N ALA A 142 -11.38 2.46 -3.44
CA ALA A 142 -12.46 3.34 -2.98
C ALA A 142 -12.35 3.74 -1.51
N ASN A 143 -11.76 2.89 -0.69
CA ASN A 143 -11.63 3.10 0.75
C ASN A 143 -10.33 3.79 1.15
N ILE A 144 -9.56 4.27 0.19
CA ILE A 144 -8.26 4.90 0.41
C ILE A 144 -8.29 6.30 -0.21
N ALA A 145 -8.15 7.33 0.60
CA ALA A 145 -8.20 8.72 0.15
C ALA A 145 -6.84 9.42 0.34
N PRO A 146 -6.40 10.31 -0.60
CA PRO A 146 -5.21 11.13 -0.40
C PRO A 146 -5.38 12.05 0.81
N LEU A 147 -4.37 12.12 1.68
CA LEU A 147 -4.39 12.94 2.89
C LEU A 147 -3.39 14.10 2.82
N SER A 148 -2.14 13.80 2.48
CA SER A 148 -1.07 14.82 2.42
C SER A 148 0.08 14.40 1.52
N HIS A 149 0.98 15.36 1.24
CA HIS A 149 2.15 15.16 0.40
C HIS A 149 3.38 15.77 1.08
N TRP A 150 4.43 14.96 1.25
CA TRP A 150 5.63 15.37 1.96
C TRP A 150 6.88 15.03 1.15
N ILE A 151 7.79 16.00 1.03
CA ILE A 151 9.08 15.83 0.39
C ILE A 151 10.18 15.96 1.45
N THR A 152 11.03 14.93 1.52
CA THR A 152 12.16 14.94 2.47
C THR A 152 13.06 16.16 2.24
N PRO A 153 13.47 16.89 3.29
CA PRO A 153 14.35 18.04 3.18
C PRO A 153 15.68 17.76 2.45
N ASN A 154 16.24 18.78 1.81
CA ASN A 154 17.47 18.64 0.98
C ASN A 154 18.73 18.26 1.76
N ILE A 155 18.71 18.38 3.08
CA ILE A 155 19.85 18.03 3.94
C ILE A 155 20.00 16.51 4.14
N GLU A 156 18.95 15.73 3.84
CA GLU A 156 18.94 14.30 4.03
C GLU A 156 19.63 13.57 2.85
N SER A 157 20.39 12.53 3.16
CA SER A 157 21.10 11.72 2.17
C SER A 157 20.20 10.81 1.33
N ARG A 158 19.06 10.40 1.89
CA ARG A 158 17.99 9.66 1.23
C ARG A 158 16.71 10.48 1.27
N ARG A 159 16.16 10.76 0.11
CA ARG A 159 15.01 11.63 -0.01
C ARG A 159 13.86 10.91 -0.68
N PHE A 160 12.68 11.11 -0.11
CA PHE A 160 11.43 10.54 -0.59
C PHE A 160 10.46 11.64 -0.97
N ASP A 161 9.68 11.37 -2.00
CA ASP A 161 8.47 12.08 -2.38
C ASP A 161 7.30 11.21 -1.92
N THR A 162 6.79 11.47 -0.70
CA THR A 162 5.84 10.58 -0.04
C THR A 162 4.42 11.14 -0.09
N ARG A 163 3.52 10.37 -0.65
CA ARG A 163 2.08 10.61 -0.57
C ARG A 163 1.51 9.83 0.61
N PHE A 164 0.73 10.52 1.46
CA PHE A 164 0.04 9.93 2.60
C PHE A 164 -1.42 9.74 2.25
N PHE A 165 -1.96 8.59 2.66
CA PHE A 165 -3.33 8.17 2.44
C PHE A 165 -4.01 7.79 3.76
N ILE A 166 -5.34 7.74 3.76
CA ILE A 166 -6.16 7.36 4.90
C ILE A 166 -7.32 6.48 4.44
#